data_ff5e93bcf5f3e03f61139ac725f39f5b
#
_entry.id   ff5e93bcf5f3e03f61139ac725f39f5b
#
_cell.length_a   1.000
_cell.length_b   1.000
_cell.length_c   1.000
_cell.angle_alpha   90.00
_cell.angle_beta   90.00
_cell.angle_gamma   90.00
#
_symmetry.space_group_name_H-M   'P 1'
#
loop_
_entity.id
_entity.type
_entity.pdbx_description
1 polymer ?
#
loop_
_entity_poly.entity_id
_entity_poly.type
_entity_poly.pdbx_seq_one_letter_code
_entity_poly.pdbx_strand_id
1 'polypeptide(L)'
;VWSFSVDTQNSPPESFALIHPAEGEILTDLLPQFEWELTEDIDVNDSVFYRMKIGSDFTKFDIVYEGNETTVILDDTLADNHEYYWQVEAIDQADAVTLANGKPTVFFTNQVNETPKSVVLISPKNSDYVFTNYPTFEWLPADDPDPNEELTYFLRYWPVGSVVRYVYSTDTTYCDIRRVKYDYDYYWCVEVEDSGGLTAMSDTFIFKTSLTGIDDDVFIPTDFALYQNIPNPFNPTTSIVFDIPEQIHVHLTIYDLTGRLVRTLINSEKSVGTHRIVWDGYHDDGRLAAASVYVYRIHAGSFIQTKKMVFVR
;
A
#
# COMPACT_ATOMS: atom_id res chain seq x y z
N VAL A 1 21.81 55.29 39.65
CA VAL A 1 22.55 54.80 38.48
C VAL A 1 21.65 53.76 37.80
N TRP A 2 21.19 54.11 36.64
CA TRP A 2 20.46 53.15 35.77
C TRP A 2 21.52 52.40 34.98
N SER A 3 21.57 51.07 35.06
CA SER A 3 22.37 50.23 34.20
C SER A 3 21.44 49.56 33.21
N PHE A 4 21.74 49.56 31.94
CA PHE A 4 21.12 48.74 30.90
C PHE A 4 22.21 47.82 30.35
N SER A 5 21.84 46.60 30.05
CA SER A 5 22.65 45.70 29.27
C SER A 5 22.17 45.78 27.82
N VAL A 6 23.10 45.91 26.87
CA VAL A 6 22.83 45.76 25.47
C VAL A 6 23.15 44.32 25.12
N ASP A 7 22.19 43.55 24.62
CA ASP A 7 22.48 42.30 23.96
C ASP A 7 23.14 42.66 22.60
N THR A 8 24.36 42.18 22.39
CA THR A 8 25.11 42.40 21.17
C THR A 8 25.23 41.11 20.33
N GLN A 9 24.60 40.05 20.78
CA GLN A 9 24.59 38.78 20.09
C GLN A 9 23.27 38.66 19.31
N ASN A 10 23.34 38.50 17.98
CA ASN A 10 22.15 38.25 17.16
C ASN A 10 21.54 36.92 17.50
N SER A 11 20.24 36.92 17.68
CA SER A 11 19.38 35.74 17.86
C SER A 11 18.56 35.52 16.58
N PRO A 12 18.28 34.30 16.16
CA PRO A 12 17.37 34.07 15.02
C PRO A 12 15.93 34.39 15.43
N PRO A 13 15.02 34.63 14.45
CA PRO A 13 13.59 34.81 14.70
C PRO A 13 12.99 33.67 15.52
N GLU A 14 11.94 33.95 16.30
CA GLU A 14 11.25 32.94 17.10
C GLU A 14 10.64 31.83 16.25
N SER A 15 10.36 30.67 16.86
CA SER A 15 9.73 29.55 16.17
C SER A 15 8.27 29.87 15.80
N PHE A 16 7.84 29.43 14.63
CA PHE A 16 6.50 29.64 14.11
C PHE A 16 6.01 28.42 13.33
N ALA A 17 4.70 28.34 13.06
CA ALA A 17 4.08 27.20 12.38
C ALA A 17 3.59 27.55 10.97
N LEU A 18 3.56 26.52 10.11
CA LEU A 18 2.81 26.54 8.86
C LEU A 18 1.33 26.27 9.19
N ILE A 19 0.40 27.01 8.55
CA ILE A 19 -1.04 26.91 8.82
C ILE A 19 -1.74 26.19 7.67
N HIS A 20 -1.53 26.65 6.42
CA HIS A 20 -2.19 26.09 5.24
C HIS A 20 -1.27 26.19 4.01
N PRO A 21 -1.15 25.11 3.21
CA PRO A 21 -1.72 23.78 3.37
C PRO A 21 -1.17 23.04 4.59
N ALA A 22 -2.02 22.26 5.26
CA ALA A 22 -1.63 21.42 6.38
C ALA A 22 -0.89 20.14 5.94
N GLU A 23 -0.23 19.46 6.88
CA GLU A 23 0.45 18.18 6.62
C GLU A 23 -0.52 17.12 6.11
N GLY A 24 -0.26 16.60 4.90
CA GLY A 24 -1.07 15.57 4.25
C GLY A 24 -2.39 16.05 3.65
N GLU A 25 -2.64 17.36 3.60
CA GLU A 25 -3.86 17.93 3.03
C GLU A 25 -3.94 17.68 1.52
N ILE A 26 -5.14 17.36 1.02
CA ILE A 26 -5.42 17.24 -0.42
C ILE A 26 -6.19 18.49 -0.86
N LEU A 27 -5.63 19.25 -1.78
CA LEU A 27 -6.18 20.49 -2.28
C LEU A 27 -6.87 20.28 -3.63
N THR A 28 -8.08 20.81 -3.77
CA THR A 28 -8.82 20.83 -5.04
C THR A 28 -8.58 22.10 -5.85
N ASP A 29 -7.88 23.08 -5.29
CA ASP A 29 -7.47 24.30 -5.98
C ASP A 29 -5.99 24.22 -6.34
N LEU A 30 -5.67 24.44 -7.60
CA LEU A 30 -4.28 24.45 -8.12
C LEU A 30 -3.59 25.80 -7.93
N LEU A 31 -4.28 26.80 -7.42
CA LEU A 31 -3.73 28.08 -6.95
C LEU A 31 -4.05 28.30 -5.47
N PRO A 32 -3.60 27.42 -4.57
CA PRO A 32 -3.94 27.51 -3.16
C PRO A 32 -3.31 28.75 -2.53
N GLN A 33 -3.97 29.25 -1.50
CA GLN A 33 -3.39 30.24 -0.60
C GLN A 33 -2.48 29.51 0.40
N PHE A 34 -1.25 29.98 0.55
CA PHE A 34 -0.34 29.54 1.59
C PHE A 34 -0.39 30.51 2.76
N GLU A 35 -0.36 29.96 3.96
CA GLU A 35 -0.48 30.75 5.19
C GLU A 35 0.42 30.17 6.29
N TRP A 36 1.09 31.06 7.04
CA TRP A 36 1.90 30.73 8.19
C TRP A 36 1.76 31.77 9.30
N GLU A 37 2.18 31.40 10.50
CA GLU A 37 2.15 32.30 11.64
C GLU A 37 3.14 33.44 11.49
N LEU A 38 2.72 34.61 11.95
CA LEU A 38 3.66 35.73 12.14
C LEU A 38 4.66 35.36 13.22
N THR A 39 5.93 35.64 13.00
CA THR A 39 6.94 35.53 14.04
C THR A 39 7.66 36.86 14.22
N GLU A 40 8.24 37.06 15.40
CA GLU A 40 8.98 38.24 15.79
C GLU A 40 10.45 37.87 16.08
N ASP A 41 11.30 38.86 16.08
CA ASP A 41 12.67 38.74 16.55
C ASP A 41 12.80 39.34 17.95
N ILE A 42 13.60 38.68 18.80
CA ILE A 42 13.84 39.17 20.17
C ILE A 42 14.79 40.39 20.19
N ASP A 43 15.55 40.59 19.11
CA ASP A 43 16.49 41.67 19.04
C ASP A 43 15.79 43.00 18.71
N VAL A 44 16.11 44.01 19.47
CA VAL A 44 15.43 45.32 19.46
C VAL A 44 15.63 45.99 18.09
N ASN A 45 14.53 46.37 17.43
CA ASN A 45 14.45 46.99 16.09
C ASN A 45 14.87 46.06 14.94
N ASP A 46 14.92 44.76 15.16
CA ASP A 46 15.06 43.82 14.05
C ASP A 46 13.73 43.58 13.34
N SER A 47 13.76 43.25 12.09
CA SER A 47 12.60 42.97 11.26
C SER A 47 12.74 41.60 10.61
N VAL A 48 11.68 40.84 10.63
CA VAL A 48 11.61 39.52 10.03
C VAL A 48 11.14 39.61 8.58
N PHE A 49 11.81 38.86 7.75
CA PHE A 49 11.53 38.70 6.33
C PHE A 49 11.32 37.20 6.06
N TYR A 50 10.33 36.86 5.24
CA TYR A 50 9.99 35.47 4.94
C TYR A 50 10.45 35.05 3.56
N ARG A 51 10.94 33.79 3.46
CA ARG A 51 11.24 33.13 2.21
C ARG A 51 10.48 31.81 2.17
N MET A 52 9.48 31.75 1.26
CA MET A 52 8.72 30.53 1.02
C MET A 52 9.35 29.74 -0.13
N LYS A 53 9.42 28.44 0.04
CA LYS A 53 9.97 27.49 -0.92
C LYS A 53 8.97 26.35 -1.14
N ILE A 54 8.87 25.89 -2.39
CA ILE A 54 8.05 24.72 -2.77
C ILE A 54 8.87 23.78 -3.65
N GLY A 55 8.59 22.50 -3.60
CA GLY A 55 9.22 21.49 -4.45
C GLY A 55 8.38 20.23 -4.56
N SER A 56 8.59 19.48 -5.63
CA SER A 56 8.04 18.12 -5.82
C SER A 56 8.96 17.02 -5.29
N ASP A 57 10.05 17.40 -4.64
CA ASP A 57 11.04 16.50 -4.04
C ASP A 57 11.48 17.11 -2.70
N PHE A 58 11.46 16.30 -1.64
CA PHE A 58 11.85 16.71 -0.28
C PHE A 58 13.25 17.34 -0.18
N THR A 59 14.11 17.10 -1.16
CA THR A 59 15.50 17.59 -1.16
C THR A 59 15.74 18.79 -2.06
N LYS A 60 14.75 19.14 -2.93
CA LYS A 60 14.91 20.19 -3.93
C LYS A 60 13.73 21.15 -3.91
N PHE A 61 14.02 22.39 -3.54
CA PHE A 61 13.04 23.46 -3.41
C PHE A 61 13.41 24.66 -4.29
N ASP A 62 12.40 25.24 -4.90
CA ASP A 62 12.46 26.51 -5.58
C ASP A 62 11.89 27.61 -4.68
N ILE A 63 12.51 28.78 -4.67
CA ILE A 63 11.98 29.95 -3.96
C ILE A 63 10.84 30.51 -4.80
N VAL A 64 9.65 30.60 -4.20
CA VAL A 64 8.42 31.07 -4.87
C VAL A 64 7.90 32.39 -4.31
N TYR A 65 8.38 32.78 -3.13
CA TYR A 65 8.02 34.06 -2.52
C TYR A 65 9.14 34.56 -1.61
N GLU A 66 9.36 35.86 -1.63
CA GLU A 66 10.18 36.59 -0.65
C GLU A 66 9.48 37.91 -0.29
N GLY A 67 9.28 38.16 1.01
CA GLY A 67 8.57 39.36 1.49
C GLY A 67 8.22 39.31 2.97
N ASN A 68 7.35 40.23 3.39
CA ASN A 68 6.96 40.36 4.80
C ASN A 68 5.52 39.87 5.10
N GLU A 69 4.78 39.47 4.05
CA GLU A 69 3.43 38.94 4.23
C GLU A 69 3.49 37.50 4.74
N THR A 70 2.49 37.10 5.51
CA THR A 70 2.32 35.75 6.04
C THR A 70 1.29 34.93 5.27
N THR A 71 0.79 35.48 4.16
CA THR A 71 -0.19 34.87 3.29
C THR A 71 0.18 35.14 1.83
N VAL A 72 0.25 34.08 1.02
CA VAL A 72 0.70 34.14 -0.37
C VAL A 72 -0.16 33.24 -1.25
N ILE A 73 -0.48 33.73 -2.47
CA ILE A 73 -1.00 32.89 -3.57
C ILE A 73 0.09 32.90 -4.64
N LEU A 74 0.36 31.73 -5.23
CA LEU A 74 1.37 31.58 -6.27
C LEU A 74 0.93 32.28 -7.57
N ASP A 75 1.88 32.72 -8.38
CA ASP A 75 1.60 33.27 -9.70
C ASP A 75 1.28 32.18 -10.74
N ASP A 76 1.87 30.99 -10.58
CA ASP A 76 1.68 29.86 -11.47
C ASP A 76 0.86 28.77 -10.79
N THR A 77 0.02 28.07 -11.59
CA THR A 77 -0.78 26.92 -11.13
C THR A 77 0.12 25.71 -10.84
N LEU A 78 -0.19 25.03 -9.76
CA LEU A 78 0.37 23.71 -9.44
C LEU A 78 -0.14 22.66 -10.44
N ALA A 79 0.60 21.57 -10.61
CA ALA A 79 0.14 20.40 -11.38
C ALA A 79 -0.96 19.67 -10.59
N ASP A 80 -1.90 19.06 -11.31
CA ASP A 80 -2.88 18.16 -10.73
C ASP A 80 -2.25 16.81 -10.36
N ASN A 81 -2.85 16.07 -9.42
CA ASN A 81 -2.43 14.74 -8.99
C ASN A 81 -0.95 14.69 -8.58
N HIS A 82 -0.54 15.65 -7.79
CA HIS A 82 0.87 15.81 -7.47
C HIS A 82 1.13 15.95 -5.97
N GLU A 83 2.27 15.42 -5.54
CA GLU A 83 2.79 15.59 -4.18
C GLU A 83 3.74 16.78 -4.15
N TYR A 84 3.52 17.71 -3.23
CA TYR A 84 4.33 18.89 -3.02
C TYR A 84 4.81 18.97 -1.58
N TYR A 85 6.03 19.49 -1.44
CA TYR A 85 6.63 19.87 -0.17
C TYR A 85 6.80 21.37 -0.13
N TRP A 86 6.49 21.99 0.99
CA TRP A 86 6.70 23.39 1.16
C TRP A 86 7.27 23.73 2.53
N GLN A 87 7.96 24.84 2.61
CA GLN A 87 8.58 25.36 3.82
C GLN A 87 8.69 26.86 3.78
N VAL A 88 8.77 27.49 4.96
CA VAL A 88 9.01 28.93 5.12
C VAL A 88 10.18 29.13 6.06
N GLU A 89 11.09 29.97 5.64
CA GLU A 89 12.20 30.49 6.43
C GLU A 89 11.85 31.91 6.88
N ALA A 90 11.95 32.19 8.17
CA ALA A 90 11.96 33.53 8.74
C ALA A 90 13.41 33.96 8.89
N ILE A 91 13.76 35.14 8.38
CA ILE A 91 15.13 35.62 8.24
C ILE A 91 15.20 37.02 8.86
N ASP A 92 16.13 37.25 9.76
CA ASP A 92 16.42 38.56 10.39
C ASP A 92 17.32 39.45 9.50
N GLN A 93 17.64 40.66 9.99
CA GLN A 93 18.52 41.61 9.28
C GLN A 93 19.97 41.16 9.26
N ALA A 94 20.38 40.22 10.08
CA ALA A 94 21.74 39.68 10.15
C ALA A 94 21.87 38.31 9.48
N ASP A 95 20.85 37.90 8.66
CA ASP A 95 20.78 36.64 7.93
C ASP A 95 20.68 35.38 8.82
N ALA A 96 20.28 35.47 10.11
CA ALA A 96 19.96 34.30 10.88
C ALA A 96 18.56 33.78 10.52
N VAL A 97 18.39 32.46 10.49
CA VAL A 97 17.23 31.80 9.90
C VAL A 97 16.54 30.88 10.90
N THR A 98 15.23 30.98 10.98
CA THR A 98 14.35 30.00 11.64
C THR A 98 13.42 29.35 10.61
N LEU A 99 13.42 28.02 10.58
CA LEU A 99 12.56 27.24 9.70
C LEU A 99 11.22 26.95 10.42
N ALA A 100 10.10 27.24 9.75
CA ALA A 100 8.78 26.91 10.26
C ALA A 100 8.66 25.41 10.55
N ASN A 101 8.02 25.02 11.66
CA ASN A 101 7.87 23.63 12.13
C ASN A 101 9.18 22.81 12.20
N GLY A 102 10.34 23.39 11.89
CA GLY A 102 11.63 22.72 11.84
C GLY A 102 11.80 21.71 10.70
N LYS A 103 10.81 21.54 9.80
CA LYS A 103 10.82 20.63 8.64
C LYS A 103 9.84 21.09 7.57
N PRO A 104 10.05 20.71 6.30
CA PRO A 104 9.02 20.87 5.27
C PRO A 104 7.75 20.12 5.57
N THR A 105 6.62 20.65 5.09
CA THR A 105 5.28 20.05 5.17
C THR A 105 4.88 19.53 3.81
N VAL A 106 4.28 18.33 3.74
CA VAL A 106 3.78 17.72 2.52
C VAL A 106 2.29 18.04 2.35
N PHE A 107 1.86 18.30 1.11
CA PHE A 107 0.46 18.36 0.71
C PHE A 107 0.30 17.77 -0.70
N PHE A 108 -0.93 17.52 -1.09
CA PHE A 108 -1.28 16.95 -2.38
C PHE A 108 -2.25 17.86 -3.12
N THR A 109 -2.22 17.81 -4.45
CA THR A 109 -3.21 18.44 -5.32
C THR A 109 -4.05 17.37 -6.01
N ASN A 110 -5.36 17.55 -6.04
CA ASN A 110 -6.31 16.70 -6.75
C ASN A 110 -7.52 17.56 -7.13
N GLN A 111 -7.53 18.16 -8.31
CA GLN A 111 -8.60 19.00 -8.79
C GLN A 111 -9.72 18.21 -9.44
N VAL A 112 -9.36 17.15 -10.15
CA VAL A 112 -10.29 16.33 -10.93
C VAL A 112 -10.11 14.88 -10.50
N ASN A 113 -11.21 14.22 -10.15
CA ASN A 113 -11.21 12.78 -9.91
C ASN A 113 -11.04 12.05 -11.25
N GLU A 114 -9.98 11.29 -11.43
CA GLU A 114 -9.70 10.47 -12.58
C GLU A 114 -10.13 9.02 -12.35
N THR A 115 -10.28 8.31 -13.48
CA THR A 115 -10.65 6.90 -13.44
C THR A 115 -9.43 6.02 -13.09
N PRO A 116 -9.55 5.05 -12.18
CA PRO A 116 -8.50 4.10 -11.90
C PRO A 116 -8.09 3.31 -13.14
N LYS A 117 -6.86 2.84 -13.19
CA LYS A 117 -6.40 1.93 -14.24
C LYS A 117 -7.00 0.55 -14.04
N SER A 118 -7.33 -0.14 -15.14
CA SER A 118 -7.84 -1.50 -15.08
C SER A 118 -6.81 -2.46 -14.49
N VAL A 119 -7.27 -3.45 -13.74
CA VAL A 119 -6.42 -4.47 -13.14
C VAL A 119 -5.96 -5.52 -14.15
N VAL A 120 -4.83 -6.15 -13.86
CA VAL A 120 -4.33 -7.31 -14.60
C VAL A 120 -4.68 -8.58 -13.84
N LEU A 121 -5.43 -9.47 -14.49
CA LEU A 121 -5.86 -10.75 -13.91
C LEU A 121 -4.70 -11.74 -13.84
N ILE A 122 -4.57 -12.45 -12.70
CA ILE A 122 -3.49 -13.42 -12.45
C ILE A 122 -4.00 -14.85 -12.44
N SER A 123 -5.03 -15.14 -11.64
CA SER A 123 -5.54 -16.50 -11.41
C SER A 123 -7.04 -16.51 -11.17
N PRO A 124 -7.78 -17.47 -11.75
CA PRO A 124 -7.37 -18.44 -12.77
C PRO A 124 -6.95 -17.75 -14.06
N LYS A 125 -5.89 -18.24 -14.74
CA LYS A 125 -5.47 -17.70 -16.04
C LYS A 125 -6.52 -17.96 -17.11
N ASN A 126 -6.43 -17.21 -18.20
CA ASN A 126 -7.33 -17.42 -19.31
C ASN A 126 -7.17 -18.83 -19.88
N SER A 127 -8.29 -19.56 -19.95
CA SER A 127 -8.42 -20.97 -20.38
C SER A 127 -7.84 -22.00 -19.42
N ASP A 128 -7.56 -21.64 -18.16
CA ASP A 128 -7.11 -22.57 -17.12
C ASP A 128 -8.18 -23.61 -16.76
N TYR A 129 -7.71 -24.78 -16.29
CA TYR A 129 -8.51 -25.78 -15.62
C TYR A 129 -8.40 -25.60 -14.11
N VAL A 130 -9.53 -25.54 -13.43
CA VAL A 130 -9.64 -25.41 -11.98
C VAL A 130 -10.27 -26.68 -11.42
N PHE A 131 -9.52 -27.43 -10.66
CA PHE A 131 -9.89 -28.73 -10.10
C PHE A 131 -10.46 -28.66 -8.68
N THR A 132 -10.90 -27.47 -8.28
CA THR A 132 -11.58 -27.24 -7.01
C THR A 132 -12.88 -26.49 -7.23
N ASN A 133 -13.86 -26.72 -6.36
CA ASN A 133 -15.08 -25.92 -6.32
C ASN A 133 -14.97 -24.68 -5.41
N TYR A 134 -13.75 -24.37 -4.94
CA TYR A 134 -13.38 -23.21 -4.13
C TYR A 134 -12.21 -22.45 -4.77
N PRO A 135 -12.41 -21.88 -5.98
CA PRO A 135 -11.32 -21.15 -6.62
C PRO A 135 -10.99 -19.86 -5.86
N THR A 136 -9.71 -19.54 -5.87
CA THR A 136 -9.22 -18.22 -5.52
C THR A 136 -9.00 -17.42 -6.81
N PHE A 137 -9.56 -16.23 -6.85
CA PHE A 137 -9.32 -15.27 -7.91
C PHE A 137 -8.27 -14.26 -7.45
N GLU A 138 -7.30 -13.96 -8.29
CA GLU A 138 -6.18 -13.07 -7.96
C GLU A 138 -5.92 -12.11 -9.12
N TRP A 139 -5.57 -10.86 -8.79
CA TRP A 139 -5.22 -9.81 -9.74
C TRP A 139 -4.12 -8.91 -9.17
N LEU A 140 -3.47 -8.13 -10.03
CA LEU A 140 -2.56 -7.08 -9.57
C LEU A 140 -3.37 -5.88 -9.02
N PRO A 141 -2.83 -5.14 -8.05
CA PRO A 141 -3.47 -3.90 -7.60
C PRO A 141 -3.62 -2.94 -8.78
N ALA A 142 -4.72 -2.22 -8.80
CA ALA A 142 -4.89 -1.09 -9.70
C ALA A 142 -4.02 0.07 -9.21
N ASP A 143 -3.73 0.96 -10.14
CA ASP A 143 -3.09 2.24 -9.90
C ASP A 143 -4.12 3.33 -10.22
N ASP A 144 -4.21 4.35 -9.39
CA ASP A 144 -5.06 5.51 -9.60
C ASP A 144 -4.19 6.76 -9.73
N PRO A 145 -4.49 7.68 -10.70
CA PRO A 145 -3.78 8.94 -10.78
C PRO A 145 -3.96 9.82 -9.55
N ASP A 146 -5.10 9.69 -8.86
CA ASP A 146 -5.42 10.50 -7.69
C ASP A 146 -4.58 10.12 -6.48
N PRO A 147 -4.01 11.07 -5.75
CA PRO A 147 -3.15 10.78 -4.62
C PRO A 147 -3.94 10.19 -3.43
N ASN A 148 -3.37 9.13 -2.82
CA ASN A 148 -3.91 8.47 -1.63
C ASN A 148 -5.30 7.85 -1.81
N GLU A 149 -5.68 7.47 -3.05
CA GLU A 149 -7.00 6.93 -3.36
C GLU A 149 -7.20 5.53 -2.77
N GLU A 150 -8.38 5.30 -2.17
CA GLU A 150 -8.81 3.99 -1.68
C GLU A 150 -9.65 3.29 -2.76
N LEU A 151 -9.17 2.15 -3.26
CA LEU A 151 -9.80 1.41 -4.34
C LEU A 151 -10.60 0.22 -3.83
N THR A 152 -11.81 0.06 -4.34
CA THR A 152 -12.68 -1.10 -4.11
C THR A 152 -12.73 -1.98 -5.36
N TYR A 153 -12.55 -3.28 -5.18
CA TYR A 153 -12.59 -4.24 -6.27
C TYR A 153 -13.90 -5.04 -6.23
N PHE A 154 -14.49 -5.27 -7.41
CA PHE A 154 -15.68 -6.08 -7.60
C PHE A 154 -15.36 -7.26 -8.51
N LEU A 155 -15.08 -8.43 -7.93
CA LEU A 155 -14.97 -9.67 -8.68
C LEU A 155 -16.35 -10.03 -9.27
N ARG A 156 -16.40 -10.19 -10.58
CA ARG A 156 -17.59 -10.65 -11.32
C ARG A 156 -17.29 -11.97 -11.99
N TYR A 157 -18.11 -13.00 -11.75
CA TYR A 157 -17.98 -14.26 -12.49
C TYR A 157 -19.36 -14.86 -12.81
N TRP A 158 -19.42 -15.63 -13.87
CA TRP A 158 -20.68 -16.25 -14.35
C TRP A 158 -20.42 -17.48 -15.21
N PRO A 159 -21.31 -18.53 -15.15
CA PRO A 159 -21.25 -19.65 -16.06
C PRO A 159 -21.46 -19.20 -17.52
N VAL A 160 -20.76 -19.83 -18.46
CA VAL A 160 -20.96 -19.60 -19.90
C VAL A 160 -22.41 -19.90 -20.26
N GLY A 161 -23.05 -19.01 -21.01
CA GLY A 161 -24.48 -19.12 -21.39
C GLY A 161 -25.47 -18.73 -20.29
N SER A 162 -25.02 -18.36 -19.10
CA SER A 162 -25.89 -17.87 -18.01
C SER A 162 -26.12 -16.38 -18.06
N VAL A 163 -27.31 -15.94 -17.71
CA VAL A 163 -27.65 -14.54 -17.46
C VAL A 163 -27.36 -14.12 -16.01
N VAL A 164 -27.14 -15.09 -15.12
CA VAL A 164 -26.84 -14.84 -13.70
C VAL A 164 -25.36 -14.50 -13.56
N ARG A 165 -25.09 -13.35 -12.93
CA ARG A 165 -23.74 -12.89 -12.60
C ARG A 165 -23.59 -12.85 -11.10
N TYR A 166 -22.47 -13.35 -10.59
CA TYR A 166 -22.09 -13.26 -9.18
C TYR A 166 -21.12 -12.11 -9.03
N VAL A 167 -21.30 -11.31 -7.98
CA VAL A 167 -20.46 -10.14 -7.68
C VAL A 167 -20.03 -10.18 -6.22
N TYR A 168 -18.76 -9.98 -5.97
CA TYR A 168 -18.15 -9.90 -4.64
C TYR A 168 -17.26 -8.67 -4.56
N SER A 169 -17.51 -7.80 -3.58
CA SER A 169 -16.67 -6.66 -3.30
C SER A 169 -15.57 -7.00 -2.30
N THR A 170 -14.40 -6.42 -2.49
CA THR A 170 -13.23 -6.58 -1.60
C THR A 170 -12.29 -5.37 -1.76
N ASP A 171 -11.54 -5.08 -0.70
CA ASP A 171 -10.41 -4.14 -0.68
C ASP A 171 -9.05 -4.82 -0.92
N THR A 172 -9.06 -6.14 -1.11
CA THR A 172 -7.87 -6.95 -1.38
C THR A 172 -7.75 -7.29 -2.86
N THR A 173 -6.57 -7.70 -3.29
CA THR A 173 -6.30 -8.14 -4.67
C THR A 173 -6.56 -9.63 -4.90
N TYR A 174 -7.36 -10.24 -4.06
CA TYR A 174 -7.82 -11.62 -4.21
C TYR A 174 -9.21 -11.83 -3.61
N CYS A 175 -9.89 -12.88 -4.07
CA CYS A 175 -11.18 -13.28 -3.55
C CYS A 175 -11.34 -14.80 -3.59
N ASP A 176 -11.66 -15.41 -2.44
CA ASP A 176 -11.96 -16.83 -2.33
C ASP A 176 -13.46 -17.06 -2.54
N ILE A 177 -13.82 -17.79 -3.58
CA ILE A 177 -15.22 -18.09 -3.89
C ILE A 177 -15.61 -19.44 -3.36
N ARG A 178 -16.73 -19.48 -2.67
CA ARG A 178 -17.31 -20.72 -2.15
C ARG A 178 -18.34 -21.28 -3.12
N ARG A 179 -18.02 -22.43 -3.75
CA ARG A 179 -18.89 -23.24 -4.60
C ARG A 179 -19.12 -22.70 -6.02
N VAL A 180 -18.18 -22.93 -6.90
CA VAL A 180 -18.48 -23.10 -8.31
C VAL A 180 -18.95 -24.55 -8.58
N LYS A 181 -19.75 -24.76 -9.62
CA LYS A 181 -20.12 -26.11 -10.06
C LYS A 181 -18.98 -26.70 -10.87
N TYR A 182 -18.77 -28.00 -10.76
CA TYR A 182 -17.86 -28.74 -11.64
C TYR A 182 -18.43 -28.91 -13.05
N ASP A 183 -17.54 -29.17 -14.00
CA ASP A 183 -17.82 -29.38 -15.43
C ASP A 183 -18.55 -28.21 -16.09
N TYR A 184 -18.21 -27.00 -15.66
CA TYR A 184 -18.70 -25.74 -16.22
C TYR A 184 -17.55 -24.84 -16.66
N ASP A 185 -17.78 -24.13 -17.74
CA ASP A 185 -16.95 -23.00 -18.14
C ASP A 185 -17.50 -21.73 -17.49
N TYR A 186 -16.61 -20.92 -16.92
CA TYR A 186 -16.93 -19.66 -16.28
C TYR A 186 -16.16 -18.52 -16.89
N TYR A 187 -16.82 -17.41 -17.12
CA TYR A 187 -16.14 -16.12 -17.32
C TYR A 187 -15.91 -15.43 -16.01
N TRP A 188 -14.86 -14.64 -15.93
CA TRP A 188 -14.63 -13.75 -14.82
C TRP A 188 -13.85 -12.51 -15.23
N CYS A 189 -14.09 -11.41 -14.52
CA CYS A 189 -13.39 -10.14 -14.63
C CYS A 189 -13.44 -9.41 -13.29
N VAL A 190 -12.67 -8.35 -13.16
CA VAL A 190 -12.66 -7.48 -12.00
C VAL A 190 -12.94 -6.05 -12.45
N GLU A 191 -13.89 -5.41 -11.80
CA GLU A 191 -14.12 -3.98 -11.86
C GLU A 191 -13.44 -3.34 -10.63
N VAL A 192 -12.74 -2.25 -10.84
CA VAL A 192 -12.17 -1.43 -9.76
C VAL A 192 -12.92 -0.10 -9.74
N GLU A 193 -13.22 0.40 -8.55
CA GLU A 193 -13.94 1.64 -8.29
C GLU A 193 -13.15 2.48 -7.30
N ASP A 194 -13.00 3.76 -7.59
CA ASP A 194 -12.41 4.77 -6.71
C ASP A 194 -13.44 5.30 -5.69
N SER A 195 -13.02 6.16 -4.77
CA SER A 195 -13.91 6.76 -3.76
C SER A 195 -14.90 7.75 -4.36
N GLY A 196 -14.62 8.30 -5.55
CA GLY A 196 -15.49 9.20 -6.31
C GLY A 196 -16.54 8.45 -7.13
N GLY A 197 -16.47 7.12 -7.25
CA GLY A 197 -17.40 6.26 -7.98
C GLY A 197 -17.08 6.09 -9.46
N LEU A 198 -15.88 6.49 -9.93
CA LEU A 198 -15.42 6.16 -11.26
C LEU A 198 -14.88 4.73 -11.29
N THR A 199 -15.08 4.03 -12.42
CA THR A 199 -14.76 2.60 -12.50
C THR A 199 -13.96 2.25 -13.74
N ALA A 200 -13.10 1.22 -13.61
CA ALA A 200 -12.42 0.58 -14.72
C ALA A 200 -12.62 -0.94 -14.68
N MET A 201 -12.75 -1.56 -15.85
CA MET A 201 -12.97 -3.00 -16.00
C MET A 201 -11.73 -3.68 -16.56
N SER A 202 -11.36 -4.82 -15.97
CA SER A 202 -10.33 -5.69 -16.54
C SER A 202 -10.76 -6.37 -17.85
N ASP A 203 -9.82 -7.03 -18.51
CA ASP A 203 -10.15 -8.07 -19.47
C ASP A 203 -11.06 -9.14 -18.83
N THR A 204 -11.76 -9.89 -19.70
CA THR A 204 -12.56 -11.03 -19.24
C THR A 204 -11.82 -12.33 -19.55
N PHE A 205 -11.51 -13.12 -18.54
CA PHE A 205 -10.92 -14.44 -18.68
C PHE A 205 -11.98 -15.53 -18.61
N ILE A 206 -11.67 -16.68 -19.18
CA ILE A 206 -12.45 -17.91 -19.06
C ILE A 206 -11.64 -18.94 -18.30
N PHE A 207 -12.28 -19.71 -17.41
CA PHE A 207 -11.70 -20.90 -16.82
C PHE A 207 -12.70 -22.05 -16.83
N LYS A 208 -12.20 -23.24 -16.79
CA LYS A 208 -13.00 -24.48 -16.79
C LYS A 208 -12.89 -25.16 -15.46
N THR A 209 -14.01 -25.50 -14.89
CA THR A 209 -14.03 -26.36 -13.71
C THR A 209 -14.20 -27.81 -14.16
N SER A 210 -13.46 -28.74 -13.58
CA SER A 210 -13.61 -30.15 -13.91
C SER A 210 -13.70 -30.99 -12.66
N LEU A 211 -14.69 -31.91 -12.65
CA LEU A 211 -14.78 -32.97 -11.66
C LEU A 211 -13.86 -34.16 -12.03
N THR A 212 -13.43 -34.26 -13.29
CA THR A 212 -12.60 -35.34 -13.80
C THR A 212 -11.16 -35.32 -13.30
N GLY A 213 -10.79 -34.39 -12.42
CA GLY A 213 -9.71 -34.59 -11.48
C GLY A 213 -10.02 -35.57 -10.35
N ILE A 214 -11.27 -36.16 -10.31
CA ILE A 214 -11.68 -37.16 -9.29
C ILE A 214 -11.79 -38.56 -9.88
N ASP A 215 -11.87 -38.69 -11.21
CA ASP A 215 -11.78 -39.97 -11.90
C ASP A 215 -10.41 -40.06 -12.59
N ASP A 216 -9.49 -40.77 -11.96
CA ASP A 216 -8.17 -41.24 -12.41
C ASP A 216 -7.01 -40.23 -12.46
N ASP A 217 -7.24 -38.90 -12.40
CA ASP A 217 -6.19 -37.91 -12.11
C ASP A 217 -6.73 -36.82 -11.18
N VAL A 218 -6.97 -37.12 -9.89
CA VAL A 218 -6.63 -36.17 -8.85
C VAL A 218 -5.23 -35.70 -9.25
N PHE A 219 -4.99 -34.40 -9.49
CA PHE A 219 -3.62 -33.90 -9.51
C PHE A 219 -3.04 -34.25 -8.13
N ILE A 220 -2.64 -35.50 -8.02
CA ILE A 220 -1.82 -35.96 -6.94
C ILE A 220 -0.49 -35.37 -7.31
N PRO A 221 -0.03 -34.36 -6.55
CA PRO A 221 1.31 -33.84 -6.77
C PRO A 221 2.24 -35.05 -6.81
N THR A 222 2.99 -35.22 -7.87
CA THR A 222 3.98 -36.29 -7.96
C THR A 222 5.17 -36.02 -7.05
N ASP A 223 5.35 -34.75 -6.69
CA ASP A 223 6.48 -34.26 -5.92
C ASP A 223 6.01 -33.31 -4.82
N PHE A 224 6.77 -33.25 -3.73
CA PHE A 224 6.61 -32.22 -2.73
C PHE A 224 7.02 -30.86 -3.29
N ALA A 225 6.23 -29.82 -3.04
CA ALA A 225 6.60 -28.46 -3.39
C ALA A 225 6.19 -27.46 -2.30
N LEU A 226 6.97 -26.40 -2.16
CA LEU A 226 6.60 -25.22 -1.38
C LEU A 226 6.65 -24.03 -2.33
N TYR A 227 5.52 -23.33 -2.48
CA TYR A 227 5.40 -22.19 -3.38
C TYR A 227 5.74 -20.89 -2.68
N GLN A 228 6.03 -19.84 -3.47
CA GLN A 228 6.21 -18.50 -2.95
C GLN A 228 4.87 -18.00 -2.34
N ASN A 229 4.96 -17.38 -1.17
CA ASN A 229 3.79 -16.76 -0.55
C ASN A 229 3.24 -15.62 -1.41
N ILE A 230 1.93 -15.45 -1.40
CA ILE A 230 1.21 -14.42 -2.15
C ILE A 230 0.19 -13.76 -1.22
N PRO A 231 0.19 -12.40 -1.18
CA PRO A 231 1.15 -11.46 -1.76
C PRO A 231 2.55 -11.54 -1.12
N ASN A 232 3.56 -11.03 -1.82
CA ASN A 232 4.91 -10.83 -1.28
C ASN A 232 5.59 -9.66 -2.03
N PRO A 233 5.80 -8.48 -1.43
CA PRO A 233 5.54 -8.16 -0.01
C PRO A 233 4.06 -8.24 0.38
N PHE A 234 3.78 -8.34 1.71
CA PHE A 234 2.41 -8.48 2.23
C PHE A 234 2.14 -7.57 3.44
N ASN A 235 0.83 -7.22 3.65
CA ASN A 235 0.34 -6.40 4.75
C ASN A 235 -1.15 -6.74 5.05
N PRO A 236 -1.54 -7.16 6.26
CA PRO A 236 -0.73 -7.94 7.20
C PRO A 236 -0.77 -9.44 6.89
N THR A 237 -1.55 -9.90 5.89
CA THR A 237 -1.82 -11.30 5.61
C THR A 237 -1.14 -11.78 4.34
N THR A 238 -0.74 -13.06 4.34
CA THR A 238 -0.22 -13.74 3.15
C THR A 238 -0.60 -15.21 3.14
N SER A 239 -0.75 -15.79 1.96
CA SER A 239 -1.03 -17.21 1.75
C SER A 239 0.23 -17.97 1.37
N ILE A 240 0.41 -19.12 1.97
CA ILE A 240 1.47 -20.08 1.64
C ILE A 240 0.81 -21.33 1.07
N VAL A 241 1.22 -21.74 -0.12
CA VAL A 241 0.74 -22.93 -0.82
C VAL A 241 1.85 -23.97 -0.87
N PHE A 242 1.48 -25.25 -0.74
CA PHE A 242 2.41 -26.37 -0.82
C PHE A 242 1.71 -27.64 -1.29
N ASP A 243 2.46 -28.52 -1.94
CA ASP A 243 1.99 -29.80 -2.47
C ASP A 243 2.49 -30.97 -1.65
N ILE A 244 1.61 -31.94 -1.41
CA ILE A 244 1.85 -33.18 -0.68
C ILE A 244 1.47 -34.36 -1.56
N PRO A 245 2.45 -35.16 -2.07
CA PRO A 245 2.20 -36.29 -2.96
C PRO A 245 1.72 -37.58 -2.23
N GLU A 246 1.89 -37.66 -0.92
CA GLU A 246 1.45 -38.78 -0.10
C GLU A 246 1.01 -38.28 1.28
N GLN A 247 0.11 -39.02 1.93
CA GLN A 247 -0.32 -38.65 3.29
C GLN A 247 0.87 -38.69 4.25
N ILE A 248 1.17 -37.54 4.87
CA ILE A 248 2.35 -37.38 5.71
C ILE A 248 2.15 -36.29 6.76
N HIS A 249 2.91 -36.39 7.85
CA HIS A 249 2.98 -35.32 8.84
C HIS A 249 3.73 -34.11 8.30
N VAL A 250 3.08 -32.95 8.30
CA VAL A 250 3.63 -31.68 7.83
C VAL A 250 3.89 -30.75 9.01
N HIS A 251 5.07 -30.19 9.04
CA HIS A 251 5.47 -29.12 9.95
C HIS A 251 5.85 -27.87 9.14
N LEU A 252 5.00 -26.85 9.17
CA LEU A 252 5.21 -25.56 8.48
C LEU A 252 5.39 -24.46 9.52
N THR A 253 6.55 -23.81 9.51
CA THR A 253 6.99 -22.85 10.53
C THR A 253 7.54 -21.59 9.91
N ILE A 254 7.40 -20.47 10.63
CA ILE A 254 7.95 -19.15 10.29
C ILE A 254 9.04 -18.79 11.27
N TYR A 255 10.14 -18.25 10.75
CA TYR A 255 11.30 -17.78 11.50
C TYR A 255 11.65 -16.34 11.14
N ASP A 256 12.22 -15.61 12.09
CA ASP A 256 12.89 -14.35 11.80
C ASP A 256 14.30 -14.58 11.21
N LEU A 257 14.97 -13.50 10.80
CA LEU A 257 16.33 -13.59 10.21
C LEU A 257 17.40 -14.07 11.19
N THR A 258 17.13 -14.08 12.50
CA THR A 258 18.04 -14.63 13.52
C THR A 258 17.84 -16.13 13.72
N GLY A 259 16.85 -16.73 13.02
CA GLY A 259 16.50 -18.14 13.15
C GLY A 259 15.57 -18.44 14.33
N ARG A 260 15.02 -17.43 15.00
CA ARG A 260 14.08 -17.61 16.10
C ARG A 260 12.70 -17.93 15.51
N LEU A 261 12.01 -18.92 16.10
CA LEU A 261 10.65 -19.29 15.75
C LEU A 261 9.68 -18.12 16.03
N VAL A 262 8.87 -17.78 15.04
CA VAL A 262 7.85 -16.75 15.07
C VAL A 262 6.47 -17.36 15.18
N ARG A 263 6.15 -18.33 14.31
CA ARG A 263 4.84 -18.97 14.24
C ARG A 263 4.93 -20.40 13.75
N THR A 264 4.17 -21.32 14.36
CA THR A 264 3.89 -22.64 13.80
C THR A 264 2.56 -22.60 13.12
N LEU A 265 2.54 -22.68 11.78
CA LEU A 265 1.31 -22.63 10.98
C LEU A 265 0.64 -24.00 10.89
N ILE A 266 1.43 -25.06 10.75
CA ILE A 266 0.94 -26.45 10.65
C ILE A 266 1.87 -27.35 11.45
N ASN A 267 1.26 -28.28 12.19
CA ASN A 267 1.93 -29.39 12.84
C ASN A 267 0.97 -30.58 12.95
N SER A 268 0.65 -31.19 11.80
CA SER A 268 -0.35 -32.25 11.71
C SER A 268 -0.20 -33.10 10.45
N GLU A 269 -0.84 -34.28 10.44
CA GLU A 269 -1.03 -35.08 9.24
C GLU A 269 -1.79 -34.29 8.17
N LYS A 270 -1.32 -34.36 6.92
CA LYS A 270 -1.97 -33.84 5.74
C LYS A 270 -2.20 -34.94 4.72
N SER A 271 -3.37 -34.89 4.09
CA SER A 271 -3.71 -35.76 2.97
C SER A 271 -2.93 -35.36 1.72
N VAL A 272 -2.92 -36.26 0.76
CA VAL A 272 -2.45 -35.98 -0.60
C VAL A 272 -3.20 -34.78 -1.18
N GLY A 273 -2.48 -33.89 -1.88
CA GLY A 273 -3.06 -32.74 -2.58
C GLY A 273 -2.30 -31.44 -2.36
N THR A 274 -2.83 -30.37 -2.94
CA THR A 274 -2.37 -29.00 -2.75
C THR A 274 -3.04 -28.40 -1.52
N HIS A 275 -2.24 -27.83 -0.63
CA HIS A 275 -2.70 -27.21 0.62
C HIS A 275 -2.38 -25.73 0.64
N ARG A 276 -3.29 -24.94 1.23
CA ARG A 276 -3.12 -23.50 1.46
C ARG A 276 -3.30 -23.18 2.94
N ILE A 277 -2.45 -22.29 3.45
CA ILE A 277 -2.54 -21.75 4.81
C ILE A 277 -2.26 -20.25 4.78
N VAL A 278 -2.97 -19.51 5.58
CA VAL A 278 -2.78 -18.05 5.71
C VAL A 278 -1.96 -17.75 6.96
N TRP A 279 -1.00 -16.86 6.84
CA TRP A 279 -0.37 -16.20 7.98
C TRP A 279 -0.90 -14.78 8.10
N ASP A 280 -1.35 -14.45 9.28
CA ASP A 280 -1.98 -13.19 9.66
C ASP A 280 -1.00 -12.13 10.20
N GLY A 281 0.31 -12.40 10.12
CA GLY A 281 1.34 -11.52 10.63
C GLY A 281 1.56 -11.58 12.15
N TYR A 282 0.95 -12.54 12.86
CA TYR A 282 1.11 -12.67 14.32
C TYR A 282 2.04 -13.81 14.72
N HIS A 283 2.74 -13.63 15.83
CA HIS A 283 3.51 -14.66 16.55
C HIS A 283 2.59 -15.68 17.22
N ASP A 284 3.15 -16.81 17.68
CA ASP A 284 2.43 -17.79 18.48
C ASP A 284 1.92 -17.23 19.82
N ASP A 285 2.57 -16.20 20.35
CA ASP A 285 2.17 -15.50 21.58
C ASP A 285 1.15 -14.37 21.36
N GLY A 286 0.63 -14.21 20.14
CA GLY A 286 -0.39 -13.23 19.79
C GLY A 286 0.14 -11.80 19.55
N ARG A 287 1.45 -11.56 19.57
CA ARG A 287 2.03 -10.25 19.22
C ARG A 287 2.13 -10.09 17.71
N LEU A 288 1.83 -8.90 17.20
CA LEU A 288 2.03 -8.57 15.80
C LEU A 288 3.54 -8.56 15.46
N ALA A 289 3.91 -9.22 14.38
CA ALA A 289 5.28 -9.25 13.88
C ALA A 289 5.72 -7.87 13.39
N ALA A 290 7.01 -7.57 13.49
CA ALA A 290 7.58 -6.33 12.97
C ALA A 290 7.70 -6.39 11.44
N ALA A 291 7.59 -5.24 10.76
CA ALA A 291 7.92 -5.14 9.35
C ALA A 291 9.38 -5.60 9.14
N SER A 292 9.58 -6.68 8.39
CA SER A 292 10.90 -7.33 8.19
C SER A 292 10.81 -8.43 7.13
N VAL A 293 11.95 -9.01 6.84
CA VAL A 293 12.05 -10.28 6.10
C VAL A 293 11.90 -11.44 7.06
N TYR A 294 11.03 -12.39 6.70
CA TYR A 294 10.80 -13.65 7.40
C TYR A 294 11.15 -14.83 6.50
N VAL A 295 11.34 -15.99 7.11
CA VAL A 295 11.64 -17.23 6.43
C VAL A 295 10.62 -18.26 6.86
N TYR A 296 9.94 -18.91 5.91
CA TYR A 296 9.08 -20.04 6.22
C TYR A 296 9.68 -21.34 5.70
N ARG A 297 9.50 -22.39 6.48
CA ARG A 297 10.07 -23.73 6.21
C ARG A 297 9.00 -24.78 6.34
N ILE A 298 8.88 -25.61 5.32
CA ILE A 298 8.14 -26.87 5.39
C ILE A 298 9.08 -28.03 5.68
N HIS A 299 8.62 -28.96 6.51
CA HIS A 299 9.22 -30.26 6.75
C HIS A 299 8.13 -31.32 6.63
N ALA A 300 8.26 -32.21 5.65
CA ALA A 300 7.33 -33.30 5.38
C ALA A 300 8.13 -34.56 5.05
N GLY A 301 8.30 -35.46 6.03
CA GLY A 301 9.19 -36.64 5.91
C GLY A 301 10.62 -36.22 5.64
N SER A 302 11.18 -36.65 4.50
CA SER A 302 12.52 -36.26 4.06
C SER A 302 12.57 -34.93 3.30
N PHE A 303 11.41 -34.40 2.91
CA PHE A 303 11.31 -33.12 2.17
C PHE A 303 11.45 -31.95 3.12
N ILE A 304 12.41 -31.07 2.83
CA ILE A 304 12.61 -29.80 3.54
C ILE A 304 12.83 -28.71 2.50
N GLN A 305 11.99 -27.69 2.53
CA GLN A 305 12.17 -26.53 1.68
C GLN A 305 11.93 -25.25 2.49
N THR A 306 12.62 -24.18 2.08
CA THR A 306 12.60 -22.89 2.76
C THR A 306 12.44 -21.77 1.74
N LYS A 307 11.61 -20.77 2.06
CA LYS A 307 11.43 -19.56 1.24
C LYS A 307 11.42 -18.30 2.10
N LYS A 308 11.66 -17.16 1.46
CA LYS A 308 11.66 -15.84 2.09
C LYS A 308 10.36 -15.12 1.77
N MET A 309 9.90 -14.28 2.70
CA MET A 309 8.77 -13.36 2.51
C MET A 309 9.07 -12.03 3.18
N VAL A 310 8.45 -10.96 2.67
CA VAL A 310 8.65 -9.59 3.15
C VAL A 310 7.34 -9.07 3.74
N PHE A 311 7.35 -8.78 5.03
CA PHE A 311 6.23 -8.14 5.71
C PHE A 311 6.48 -6.64 5.74
N VAL A 312 5.53 -5.88 5.23
CA VAL A 312 5.50 -4.40 5.24
C VAL A 312 4.32 -3.90 6.09
N ARG A 313 4.40 -2.68 6.53
CA ARG A 313 3.32 -2.01 7.26
C ARG A 313 2.89 -0.79 6.48
#